data_b60b3754ee12e0ddcb297c0df11bc883
#
_entry.id   b60b3754ee12e0ddcb297c0df11bc883
#
_cell.length_a   1.000
_cell.length_b   1.000
_cell.length_c   1.000
_cell.angle_alpha   90.00
_cell.angle_beta   90.00
_cell.angle_gamma   90.00
#
_symmetry.space_group_name_H-M   'P 1'
#
loop_
_entity.id
_entity.type
_entity.pdbx_description
1 polymer ?
#
loop_
_entity_poly.entity_id
_entity_poly.type
_entity_poly.pdbx_seq_one_letter_code
_entity_poly.pdbx_strand_id
1 'polypeptide(L)'
;MATPPFHYEPMFQKGPDTTEYYLLTKDYVSVSEFEGKPILKVAKEGLTAMANAAFRDVSFMLRRSHNEQVAKILSDPEATDNDKYVALTFLRNAEVAAKGVLPFCQDTGTAIIHGEKGQQVWTGYCDEEALSLGVYKTYTEENLRYSQNAPLNMYDEVNTKGYGRHGV
;
A
#
# COMPACT_ATOMS: atom_id res chain seq x y z
N MET A 1 46.11 -0.42 -18.30
CA MET A 1 44.80 -1.11 -18.44
C MET A 1 43.76 -0.06 -18.81
N ALA A 2 42.94 -0.30 -19.83
CA ALA A 2 41.87 0.64 -20.20
C ALA A 2 40.77 0.58 -19.13
N THR A 3 40.34 1.73 -18.68
CA THR A 3 39.18 1.82 -17.74
C THR A 3 37.95 1.29 -18.45
N PRO A 4 37.19 0.34 -17.84
CA PRO A 4 35.94 -0.14 -18.45
C PRO A 4 34.97 1.01 -18.61
N PRO A 5 34.12 1.01 -19.66
CA PRO A 5 33.11 2.04 -19.85
C PRO A 5 32.09 2.01 -18.68
N PHE A 6 31.62 3.17 -18.26
CA PHE A 6 30.54 3.28 -17.26
C PHE A 6 29.28 2.67 -17.84
N HIS A 7 28.67 1.75 -17.08
CA HIS A 7 27.36 1.19 -17.36
C HIS A 7 26.46 1.41 -16.15
N TYR A 8 25.30 2.02 -16.37
CA TYR A 8 24.31 2.22 -15.31
C TYR A 8 23.29 1.07 -15.32
N GLU A 9 23.16 0.43 -14.18
CA GLU A 9 22.08 -0.52 -13.92
C GLU A 9 21.18 0.03 -12.80
N PRO A 10 19.86 0.13 -13.04
CA PRO A 10 18.96 0.57 -12.00
C PRO A 10 18.91 -0.45 -10.86
N MET A 11 18.90 0.03 -9.61
CA MET A 11 18.84 -0.82 -8.42
C MET A 11 17.60 -1.71 -8.41
N PHE A 12 16.48 -1.18 -8.91
CA PHE A 12 15.23 -1.92 -9.06
C PHE A 12 14.93 -2.07 -10.56
N GLN A 13 15.01 -3.30 -11.03
CA GLN A 13 14.65 -3.60 -12.42
C GLN A 13 13.12 -3.60 -12.54
N LYS A 14 12.62 -2.76 -13.46
CA LYS A 14 11.17 -2.74 -13.77
C LYS A 14 10.87 -3.81 -14.81
N GLY A 15 10.11 -4.80 -14.40
CA GLY A 15 9.49 -5.75 -15.32
C GLY A 15 8.25 -5.14 -16.01
N PRO A 16 7.66 -5.86 -16.98
CA PRO A 16 6.39 -5.44 -17.54
C PRO A 16 5.31 -5.39 -16.46
N ASP A 17 4.65 -4.24 -16.32
CA ASP A 17 3.52 -4.09 -15.40
C ASP A 17 2.25 -4.62 -16.09
N THR A 18 1.74 -5.74 -15.57
CA THR A 18 0.50 -6.39 -16.05
C THR A 18 -0.65 -6.17 -15.06
N THR A 19 -0.45 -5.34 -14.04
CA THR A 19 -1.46 -5.05 -13.04
C THR A 19 -2.59 -4.22 -13.65
N GLU A 20 -3.83 -4.64 -13.44
CA GLU A 20 -4.99 -3.83 -13.80
C GLU A 20 -5.17 -2.69 -12.79
N TYR A 21 -5.27 -1.45 -13.30
CA TYR A 21 -5.49 -0.26 -12.50
C TYR A 21 -6.88 0.29 -12.73
N TYR A 22 -7.49 0.84 -11.70
CA TYR A 22 -8.70 1.64 -11.82
C TYR A 22 -8.42 3.12 -11.52
N LEU A 23 -9.20 4.00 -12.13
CA LEU A 23 -9.08 5.42 -11.91
C LEU A 23 -9.74 5.79 -10.57
N LEU A 24 -8.93 6.22 -9.59
CA LEU A 24 -9.44 6.68 -8.31
C LEU A 24 -10.14 8.04 -8.43
N THR A 25 -9.47 9.04 -9.00
CA THR A 25 -10.01 10.39 -9.21
C THR A 25 -9.18 11.17 -10.22
N LYS A 26 -9.77 12.21 -10.81
CA LYS A 26 -9.08 13.22 -11.64
C LYS A 26 -9.01 14.58 -10.97
N ASP A 27 -9.64 14.77 -9.81
CA ASP A 27 -9.92 16.08 -9.24
C ASP A 27 -8.68 16.78 -8.69
N TYR A 28 -7.64 16.00 -8.32
CA TYR A 28 -6.45 16.51 -7.64
C TYR A 28 -5.23 16.62 -8.54
N VAL A 29 -5.41 16.49 -9.84
CA VAL A 29 -4.32 16.44 -10.80
C VAL A 29 -4.51 17.52 -11.87
N SER A 30 -3.44 18.26 -12.15
CA SER A 30 -3.43 19.24 -13.23
C SER A 30 -2.08 19.24 -13.95
N VAL A 31 -2.06 19.70 -15.18
CA VAL A 31 -0.83 19.85 -15.96
C VAL A 31 -0.51 21.33 -16.11
N SER A 32 0.73 21.70 -15.85
CA SER A 32 1.31 23.01 -16.14
C SER A 32 2.52 22.84 -17.04
N GLU A 33 2.99 23.90 -17.61
CA GLU A 33 4.20 23.90 -18.43
C GLU A 33 5.32 24.67 -17.72
N PHE A 34 6.52 24.12 -17.76
CA PHE A 34 7.72 24.80 -17.29
C PHE A 34 8.85 24.55 -18.31
N GLU A 35 9.39 25.63 -18.86
CA GLU A 35 10.46 25.59 -19.89
C GLU A 35 10.13 24.67 -21.08
N GLY A 36 8.90 24.73 -21.59
CA GLY A 36 8.43 23.91 -22.71
C GLY A 36 8.21 22.42 -22.35
N LYS A 37 8.24 22.05 -21.07
CA LYS A 37 8.01 20.68 -20.62
C LYS A 37 6.75 20.60 -19.78
N PRO A 38 5.89 19.59 -19.98
CA PRO A 38 4.72 19.38 -19.14
C PRO A 38 5.14 18.96 -17.72
N ILE A 39 4.57 19.63 -16.73
CA ILE A 39 4.73 19.32 -15.31
C ILE A 39 3.38 18.84 -14.77
N LEU A 40 3.34 17.65 -14.23
CA LEU A 40 2.19 17.10 -13.53
C LEU A 40 2.15 17.66 -12.10
N LYS A 41 1.09 18.38 -11.77
CA LYS A 41 0.86 18.90 -10.43
C LYS A 41 -0.17 18.01 -9.73
N VAL A 42 0.16 17.56 -8.53
CA VAL A 42 -0.74 16.76 -7.67
C VAL A 42 -1.02 17.56 -6.41
N ALA A 43 -2.27 17.80 -6.08
CA ALA A 43 -2.67 18.47 -4.85
C ALA A 43 -2.49 17.55 -3.63
N LYS A 44 -2.33 18.14 -2.45
CA LYS A 44 -2.11 17.42 -1.17
C LYS A 44 -3.21 16.39 -0.91
N GLU A 45 -4.44 16.79 -1.16
CA GLU A 45 -5.64 15.96 -1.01
C GLU A 45 -5.60 14.70 -1.88
N GLY A 46 -4.93 14.78 -3.05
CA GLY A 46 -4.76 13.65 -3.95
C GLY A 46 -3.90 12.54 -3.36
N LEU A 47 -2.76 12.89 -2.75
CA LEU A 47 -1.92 11.91 -2.07
C LEU A 47 -2.62 11.34 -0.83
N THR A 48 -3.32 12.17 -0.07
CA THR A 48 -4.11 11.72 1.08
C THR A 48 -5.21 10.74 0.66
N ALA A 49 -5.96 11.05 -0.40
CA ALA A 49 -7.00 10.17 -0.93
C ALA A 49 -6.44 8.86 -1.48
N MET A 50 -5.28 8.92 -2.15
CA MET A 50 -4.60 7.75 -2.67
C MET A 50 -4.16 6.80 -1.53
N ALA A 51 -3.52 7.33 -0.49
CA ALA A 51 -3.11 6.53 0.66
C ALA A 51 -4.32 5.94 1.39
N ASN A 52 -5.37 6.73 1.62
CA ASN A 52 -6.60 6.26 2.25
C ASN A 52 -7.21 5.09 1.47
N ALA A 53 -7.41 5.23 0.17
CA ALA A 53 -7.98 4.18 -0.67
C ALA A 53 -7.09 2.93 -0.73
N ALA A 54 -5.77 3.11 -0.86
CA ALA A 54 -4.83 1.98 -0.92
C ALA A 54 -4.82 1.17 0.39
N PHE A 55 -4.79 1.84 1.54
CA PHE A 55 -4.81 1.15 2.84
C PHE A 55 -6.17 0.50 3.14
N ARG A 56 -7.27 1.11 2.68
CA ARG A 56 -8.57 0.47 2.71
C ARG A 56 -8.58 -0.80 1.86
N ASP A 57 -8.16 -0.73 0.62
CA ASP A 57 -8.14 -1.87 -0.28
C ASP A 57 -7.27 -3.02 0.26
N VAL A 58 -6.07 -2.75 0.75
CA VAL A 58 -5.20 -3.80 1.28
C VAL A 58 -5.67 -4.39 2.61
N SER A 59 -6.57 -3.72 3.32
CA SER A 59 -7.16 -4.24 4.57
C SER A 59 -8.37 -5.14 4.35
N PHE A 60 -9.06 -5.00 3.22
CA PHE A 60 -10.31 -5.70 2.94
C PHE A 60 -10.25 -6.63 1.74
N MET A 61 -9.30 -6.44 0.83
CA MET A 61 -9.23 -7.19 -0.42
C MET A 61 -7.88 -7.85 -0.63
N LEU A 62 -7.89 -9.14 -0.92
CA LEU A 62 -6.71 -9.88 -1.33
C LEU A 62 -6.61 -9.93 -2.86
N ARG A 63 -5.39 -9.97 -3.37
CA ARG A 63 -5.14 -10.08 -4.81
C ARG A 63 -5.73 -11.37 -5.35
N ARG A 64 -6.31 -11.29 -6.55
CA ARG A 64 -6.87 -12.45 -7.26
C ARG A 64 -5.86 -13.58 -7.41
N SER A 65 -4.62 -13.26 -7.80
CA SER A 65 -3.54 -14.25 -7.95
C SER A 65 -3.23 -15.00 -6.66
N HIS A 66 -3.31 -14.33 -5.50
CA HIS A 66 -3.14 -14.96 -4.21
C HIS A 66 -4.29 -15.94 -3.92
N ASN A 67 -5.54 -15.48 -4.08
CA ASN A 67 -6.72 -16.33 -3.86
C ASN A 67 -6.74 -17.55 -4.80
N GLU A 68 -6.31 -17.38 -6.05
CA GLU A 68 -6.17 -18.49 -7.02
C GLU A 68 -5.11 -19.52 -6.55
N GLN A 69 -4.00 -19.09 -5.96
CA GLN A 69 -2.99 -20.01 -5.41
C GLN A 69 -3.54 -20.78 -4.21
N VAL A 70 -4.23 -20.10 -3.30
CA VAL A 70 -4.88 -20.75 -2.15
C VAL A 70 -5.95 -21.74 -2.62
N ALA A 71 -6.73 -21.39 -3.64
CA ALA A 71 -7.76 -22.26 -4.18
C ALA A 71 -7.20 -23.55 -4.80
N LYS A 72 -5.99 -23.53 -5.36
CA LYS A 72 -5.33 -24.73 -5.90
C LYS A 72 -5.12 -25.82 -4.85
N ILE A 73 -4.92 -25.44 -3.59
CA ILE A 73 -4.75 -26.39 -2.48
C ILE A 73 -5.98 -27.30 -2.32
N LEU A 74 -7.17 -26.80 -2.63
CA LEU A 74 -8.41 -27.57 -2.53
C LEU A 74 -8.46 -28.79 -3.47
N SER A 75 -7.74 -28.73 -4.59
CA SER A 75 -7.65 -29.79 -5.58
C SER A 75 -6.29 -30.50 -5.61
N ASP A 76 -5.37 -30.15 -4.73
CA ASP A 76 -4.06 -30.76 -4.64
C ASP A 76 -4.18 -32.18 -4.06
N PRO A 77 -3.71 -33.22 -4.76
CA PRO A 77 -3.75 -34.58 -4.28
C PRO A 77 -2.82 -34.86 -3.08
N GLU A 78 -1.78 -34.02 -2.89
CA GLU A 78 -0.85 -34.12 -1.78
C GLU A 78 -1.35 -33.41 -0.52
N ALA A 79 -2.35 -32.51 -0.65
CA ALA A 79 -2.92 -31.77 0.45
C ALA A 79 -3.79 -32.68 1.33
N THR A 80 -3.56 -32.60 2.65
CA THR A 80 -4.39 -33.28 3.66
C THR A 80 -5.78 -32.63 3.76
N ASP A 81 -6.73 -33.31 4.40
CA ASP A 81 -8.05 -32.75 4.67
C ASP A 81 -7.97 -31.47 5.52
N ASN A 82 -7.01 -31.41 6.45
CA ASN A 82 -6.76 -30.19 7.23
C ASN A 82 -6.26 -29.04 6.37
N ASP A 83 -5.34 -29.29 5.44
CA ASP A 83 -4.83 -28.23 4.53
C ASP A 83 -5.96 -27.67 3.68
N LYS A 84 -6.82 -28.54 3.15
CA LYS A 84 -8.00 -28.14 2.38
C LYS A 84 -8.99 -27.33 3.22
N TYR A 85 -9.24 -27.76 4.44
CA TYR A 85 -10.10 -27.04 5.37
C TYR A 85 -9.58 -25.63 5.68
N VAL A 86 -8.27 -25.50 5.95
CA VAL A 86 -7.61 -24.21 6.20
C VAL A 86 -7.67 -23.32 4.96
N ALA A 87 -7.33 -23.85 3.79
CA ALA A 87 -7.41 -23.09 2.53
C ALA A 87 -8.84 -22.58 2.26
N LEU A 88 -9.85 -23.43 2.45
CA LEU A 88 -11.25 -23.02 2.32
C LEU A 88 -11.62 -21.91 3.30
N THR A 89 -11.11 -21.98 4.54
CA THR A 89 -11.36 -20.97 5.57
C THR A 89 -10.75 -19.63 5.20
N PHE A 90 -9.54 -19.61 4.62
CA PHE A 90 -8.92 -18.38 4.10
C PHE A 90 -9.74 -17.77 2.96
N LEU A 91 -10.20 -18.57 2.02
CA LEU A 91 -11.04 -18.06 0.92
C LEU A 91 -12.37 -17.49 1.40
N ARG A 92 -13.02 -18.14 2.36
CA ARG A 92 -14.24 -17.64 3.01
C ARG A 92 -13.98 -16.33 3.77
N ASN A 93 -12.85 -16.25 4.47
CA ASN A 93 -12.45 -15.01 5.14
C ASN A 93 -12.25 -13.86 4.14
N ALA A 94 -11.58 -14.12 3.01
CA ALA A 94 -11.40 -13.13 1.95
C ALA A 94 -12.75 -12.65 1.37
N GLU A 95 -13.71 -13.56 1.18
CA GLU A 95 -15.07 -13.22 0.73
C GLU A 95 -15.81 -12.34 1.75
N VAL A 96 -15.72 -12.66 3.03
CA VAL A 96 -16.34 -11.88 4.12
C VAL A 96 -15.69 -10.49 4.20
N ALA A 97 -14.36 -10.41 4.16
CA ALA A 97 -13.63 -9.16 4.22
C ALA A 97 -13.95 -8.23 3.03
N ALA A 98 -14.11 -8.78 1.82
CA ALA A 98 -14.42 -8.01 0.62
C ALA A 98 -15.77 -7.26 0.69
N LYS A 99 -16.62 -7.57 1.68
CA LYS A 99 -17.85 -6.80 1.97
C LYS A 99 -17.57 -5.43 2.60
N GLY A 100 -16.32 -5.17 3.02
CA GLY A 100 -15.88 -3.88 3.55
C GLY A 100 -16.40 -3.53 4.94
N VAL A 101 -16.78 -4.52 5.75
CA VAL A 101 -17.28 -4.32 7.13
C VAL A 101 -16.24 -4.73 8.16
N LEU A 102 -15.59 -5.88 7.93
CA LEU A 102 -14.53 -6.40 8.78
C LEU A 102 -13.29 -6.63 7.91
N PRO A 103 -12.11 -6.16 8.32
CA PRO A 103 -10.88 -6.46 7.61
C PRO A 103 -10.57 -7.95 7.65
N PHE A 104 -9.75 -8.44 6.73
CA PHE A 104 -9.43 -9.88 6.68
C PHE A 104 -8.55 -10.35 7.84
N CYS A 105 -7.95 -9.46 8.61
CA CYS A 105 -7.15 -9.76 9.80
C CYS A 105 -7.22 -8.60 10.80
N GLN A 106 -7.26 -8.93 12.10
CA GLN A 106 -7.18 -7.92 13.16
C GLN A 106 -5.76 -7.36 13.36
N ASP A 107 -4.74 -8.03 12.84
CA ASP A 107 -3.37 -7.53 12.86
C ASP A 107 -3.13 -6.68 11.61
N THR A 108 -3.14 -5.37 11.81
CA THR A 108 -3.00 -4.39 10.73
C THR A 108 -1.54 -4.04 10.43
N GLY A 109 -0.58 -4.64 11.16
CA GLY A 109 0.86 -4.50 10.95
C GLY A 109 1.36 -3.07 11.07
N THR A 110 2.53 -2.80 10.51
CA THR A 110 3.11 -1.45 10.34
C THR A 110 2.75 -0.90 8.97
N ALA A 111 2.20 0.31 8.92
CA ALA A 111 1.91 0.99 7.67
C ALA A 111 3.23 1.46 7.02
N ILE A 112 3.59 0.85 5.91
CA ILE A 112 4.79 1.19 5.15
C ILE A 112 4.38 1.63 3.74
N ILE A 113 4.83 2.81 3.34
CA ILE A 113 4.64 3.32 1.99
C ILE A 113 6.00 3.44 1.32
N HIS A 114 6.17 2.70 0.23
CA HIS A 114 7.29 2.86 -0.67
C HIS A 114 6.77 3.36 -2.02
N GLY A 115 7.33 4.47 -2.50
CA GLY A 115 6.87 5.12 -3.73
C GLY A 115 8.00 5.70 -4.54
N GLU A 116 7.81 5.76 -5.84
CA GLU A 116 8.68 6.47 -6.76
C GLU A 116 7.95 7.69 -7.33
N LYS A 117 8.62 8.84 -7.33
CA LYS A 117 8.10 10.08 -7.90
C LYS A 117 8.97 10.52 -9.06
N GLY A 118 8.36 10.66 -10.23
CA GLY A 118 9.04 11.17 -11.41
C GLY A 118 9.48 12.64 -11.24
N GLN A 119 10.56 13.04 -11.92
CA GLN A 119 11.12 14.39 -11.83
C GLN A 119 10.14 15.49 -12.27
N GLN A 120 9.18 15.17 -13.13
CA GLN A 120 8.17 16.11 -13.63
C GLN A 120 6.87 16.08 -12.84
N VAL A 121 6.87 15.46 -11.66
CA VAL A 121 5.72 15.44 -10.74
C VAL A 121 5.99 16.40 -9.59
N TRP A 122 5.16 17.44 -9.49
CA TRP A 122 5.26 18.46 -8.45
C TRP A 122 4.10 18.34 -7.47
N THR A 123 4.44 18.22 -6.22
CA THR A 123 3.47 18.19 -5.12
C THR A 123 3.45 19.55 -4.38
N GLY A 124 4.62 20.19 -4.21
CA GLY A 124 4.72 21.51 -3.60
C GLY A 124 4.46 21.56 -2.09
N TYR A 125 4.42 20.40 -1.43
CA TYR A 125 4.16 20.23 0.00
C TYR A 125 4.91 18.99 0.52
N CYS A 126 4.75 18.65 1.80
CA CYS A 126 5.33 17.44 2.40
C CYS A 126 4.52 16.21 1.98
N ASP A 127 5.09 15.38 1.12
CA ASP A 127 4.46 14.16 0.62
C ASP A 127 4.21 13.16 1.77
N GLU A 128 5.17 13.03 2.69
CA GLU A 128 5.08 12.16 3.86
C GLU A 128 3.90 12.54 4.76
N GLU A 129 3.72 13.83 5.05
CA GLU A 129 2.58 14.32 5.83
C GLU A 129 1.24 13.98 5.17
N ALA A 130 1.14 14.19 3.85
CA ALA A 130 -0.08 13.92 3.10
C ALA A 130 -0.43 12.43 3.07
N LEU A 131 0.57 11.57 2.88
CA LEU A 131 0.41 10.11 2.87
C LEU A 131 0.07 9.60 4.27
N SER A 132 0.76 10.09 5.31
CA SER A 132 0.47 9.74 6.71
C SER A 132 -0.94 10.11 7.13
N LEU A 133 -1.44 11.27 6.68
CA LEU A 133 -2.83 11.67 6.92
C LEU A 133 -3.82 10.69 6.27
N GLY A 134 -3.52 10.17 5.08
CA GLY A 134 -4.34 9.14 4.42
C GLY A 134 -4.41 7.85 5.22
N VAL A 135 -3.28 7.38 5.72
CA VAL A 135 -3.21 6.20 6.61
C VAL A 135 -4.02 6.44 7.88
N TYR A 136 -3.79 7.58 8.55
CA TYR A 136 -4.52 7.95 9.77
C TYR A 136 -6.04 7.92 9.56
N LYS A 137 -6.52 8.50 8.46
CA LYS A 137 -7.95 8.48 8.12
C LYS A 137 -8.48 7.06 7.98
N THR A 138 -7.78 6.20 7.22
CA THR A 138 -8.18 4.81 7.05
C THR A 138 -8.31 4.08 8.37
N TYR A 139 -7.29 4.17 9.23
CA TYR A 139 -7.30 3.50 10.52
C TYR A 139 -8.42 3.98 11.44
N THR A 140 -8.78 5.25 11.34
CA THR A 140 -9.86 5.86 12.16
C THR A 140 -11.24 5.54 11.60
N GLU A 141 -11.43 5.71 10.29
CA GLU A 141 -12.72 5.55 9.63
C GLU A 141 -13.17 4.09 9.52
N GLU A 142 -12.21 3.19 9.25
CA GLU A 142 -12.47 1.76 9.12
C GLU A 142 -12.28 0.99 10.46
N ASN A 143 -12.04 1.71 11.56
CA ASN A 143 -11.82 1.13 12.89
C ASN A 143 -10.72 0.04 12.91
N LEU A 144 -9.62 0.27 12.18
CA LEU A 144 -8.50 -0.65 12.16
C LEU A 144 -7.74 -0.59 13.49
N ARG A 145 -7.10 -1.71 13.87
CA ARG A 145 -6.42 -1.83 15.15
C ARG A 145 -5.09 -1.07 15.16
N TYR A 146 -4.89 -0.24 16.19
CA TYR A 146 -3.60 0.36 16.49
C TYR A 146 -2.71 -0.63 17.24
N SER A 147 -2.02 -1.50 16.54
CA SER A 147 -1.27 -2.62 17.13
C SER A 147 0.23 -2.33 17.32
N GLN A 148 0.71 -1.16 16.89
CA GLN A 148 2.12 -0.82 16.94
C GLN A 148 2.41 0.21 18.02
N ASN A 149 3.48 -0.02 18.77
CA ASN A 149 4.08 0.94 19.66
C ASN A 149 5.35 1.51 19.03
N ALA A 150 5.61 2.79 19.29
CA ALA A 150 6.85 3.44 18.91
C ALA A 150 7.67 3.80 20.15
N PRO A 151 8.98 3.55 20.17
CA PRO A 151 9.84 4.01 21.25
C PRO A 151 9.95 5.53 21.22
N LEU A 152 9.68 6.18 22.34
CA LEU A 152 9.91 7.63 22.52
C LEU A 152 11.35 7.90 22.92
N ASN A 153 11.90 7.01 23.71
CA ASN A 153 13.28 7.02 24.19
C ASN A 153 13.67 5.58 24.59
N MET A 154 14.79 5.42 25.29
CA MET A 154 15.31 4.13 25.71
C MET A 154 14.38 3.35 26.68
N TYR A 155 13.47 4.04 27.37
CA TYR A 155 12.66 3.48 28.44
C TYR A 155 11.15 3.51 28.17
N ASP A 156 10.70 4.43 27.31
CA ASP A 156 9.28 4.71 27.11
C ASP A 156 8.81 4.33 25.70
N GLU A 157 7.71 3.61 25.66
CA GLU A 157 6.99 3.27 24.42
C GLU A 157 5.58 3.85 24.47
N VAL A 158 5.05 4.21 23.31
CA VAL A 158 3.69 4.71 23.17
C VAL A 158 3.01 4.10 21.96
N ASN A 159 1.73 3.80 22.10
CA ASN A 159 0.89 3.52 20.95
C ASN A 159 0.58 4.84 20.24
N THR A 160 1.09 5.00 19.02
CA THR A 160 0.98 6.25 18.26
C THR A 160 -0.41 6.52 17.73
N LYS A 161 -1.34 5.55 17.81
CA LYS A 161 -2.73 5.64 17.32
C LYS A 161 -2.81 6.13 15.87
N GLY A 162 -1.89 5.69 15.03
CA GLY A 162 -1.81 6.14 13.64
C GLY A 162 -1.25 7.56 13.46
N TYR A 163 -0.87 8.26 14.52
CA TYR A 163 -0.12 9.49 14.37
C TYR A 163 1.32 9.15 13.99
N GLY A 164 1.68 9.45 12.75
CA GLY A 164 3.06 9.36 12.30
C GLY A 164 3.97 10.26 13.12
N ARG A 165 4.37 9.81 14.28
CA ARG A 165 5.57 10.34 14.90
C ARG A 165 6.72 9.50 14.39
N HIS A 166 7.52 10.14 13.56
CA HIS A 166 8.74 9.62 12.96
C HIS A 166 8.44 8.47 12.01
N GLY A 167 8.23 8.87 10.75
CA GLY A 167 8.18 7.97 9.63
C GLY A 167 9.24 6.90 9.76
N VAL A 168 8.84 5.81 10.27
CA VAL A 168 9.61 4.60 10.33
C VAL A 168 8.65 3.49 9.99
#